data_55b45754debe6e8372d3a41cd9091c20
#
_entry.id   55b45754debe6e8372d3a41cd9091c20
#
_cell.length_a   1.000
_cell.length_b   1.000
_cell.length_c   1.000
_cell.angle_alpha   90.00
_cell.angle_beta   90.00
_cell.angle_gamma   90.00
#
_symmetry.space_group_name_H-M   'P 1'
#
loop_
_entity.id
_entity.type
_entity.pdbx_description
1 polymer ?
#
loop_
_entity_poly.entity_id
_entity_poly.type
_entity_poly.pdbx_seq_one_letter_code
_entity_poly.pdbx_strand_id
1 'polypeptide(L)'
;MRVIICEDERCFQEALCNAIEEWKEATNHQDVSCICFDSSEELLTSWEGGLSAELLFLDIQIPGELSGMALAKKIRQHDQTVSIVFVTNYADYVYEGYVVNALRYLKKPICREDIYDCMEIAYRHFSLLSKDKISVLCRDRRLVLPFSDIIYVEIRSHYLCLTLQQSEEKPEVRARLR
;
A
#
# COMPACT_ATOMS: atom_id res chain seq x y z
N MET A 1 -6.86 1.06 -3.53
CA MET A 1 -5.62 0.34 -3.14
C MET A 1 -4.52 0.67 -4.13
N ARG A 2 -3.34 1.04 -3.66
CA ARG A 2 -2.16 1.29 -4.50
C ARG A 2 -1.21 0.10 -4.41
N VAL A 3 -0.83 -0.42 -5.58
CA VAL A 3 0.18 -1.46 -5.74
C VAL A 3 1.44 -0.83 -6.32
N ILE A 4 2.60 -1.16 -5.80
CA ILE A 4 3.88 -0.75 -6.34
C ILE A 4 4.66 -2.00 -6.74
N ILE A 5 5.27 -1.95 -7.92
CA ILE A 5 6.18 -2.96 -8.44
C ILE A 5 7.55 -2.33 -8.51
N CYS A 6 8.57 -2.97 -7.94
CA CYS A 6 9.97 -2.60 -8.09
C CYS A 6 10.72 -3.77 -8.72
N GLU A 7 11.04 -3.63 -10.01
CA GLU A 7 11.56 -4.66 -10.90
C GLU A 7 12.28 -3.99 -12.06
N ASP A 8 13.53 -4.34 -12.34
CA ASP A 8 14.32 -3.74 -13.42
C ASP A 8 14.12 -4.44 -14.77
N GLU A 9 13.70 -5.70 -14.77
CA GLU A 9 13.42 -6.44 -16.00
C GLU A 9 12.00 -6.15 -16.51
N ARG A 10 11.86 -5.42 -17.61
CA ARG A 10 10.57 -5.02 -18.19
C ARG A 10 9.62 -6.18 -18.45
N CYS A 11 10.12 -7.35 -18.87
CA CYS A 11 9.25 -8.49 -19.13
C CYS A 11 8.52 -8.99 -17.86
N PHE A 12 9.17 -8.98 -16.70
CA PHE A 12 8.54 -9.34 -15.42
C PHE A 12 7.63 -8.22 -14.91
N GLN A 13 8.05 -6.97 -15.09
CA GLN A 13 7.22 -5.81 -14.75
C GLN A 13 5.91 -5.82 -15.54
N GLU A 14 5.96 -6.02 -16.86
CA GLU A 14 4.77 -6.13 -17.73
C GLU A 14 3.90 -7.33 -17.35
N ALA A 15 4.51 -8.48 -17.05
CA ALA A 15 3.77 -9.67 -16.63
C ALA A 15 2.99 -9.44 -15.32
N LEU A 16 3.61 -8.77 -14.32
CA LEU A 16 2.96 -8.40 -13.08
C LEU A 16 1.82 -7.39 -13.33
N CYS A 17 2.07 -6.34 -14.10
CA CYS A 17 1.06 -5.34 -14.44
C CYS A 17 -0.16 -5.97 -15.14
N ASN A 18 0.08 -6.83 -16.14
CA ASN A 18 -0.99 -7.50 -16.88
C ASN A 18 -1.83 -8.39 -15.95
N ALA A 19 -1.19 -9.17 -15.08
CA ALA A 19 -1.89 -10.03 -14.14
C ALA A 19 -2.72 -9.22 -13.12
N ILE A 20 -2.21 -8.07 -12.67
CA ILE A 20 -2.94 -7.16 -11.78
C ILE A 20 -4.15 -6.55 -12.49
N GLU A 21 -4.00 -6.09 -13.74
CA GLU A 21 -5.14 -5.55 -14.51
C GLU A 21 -6.21 -6.62 -14.78
N GLU A 22 -5.83 -7.83 -15.17
CA GLU A 22 -6.75 -8.94 -15.34
C GLU A 22 -7.48 -9.30 -14.04
N TRP A 23 -6.78 -9.29 -12.89
CA TRP A 23 -7.39 -9.50 -11.59
C TRP A 23 -8.41 -8.38 -11.26
N LYS A 24 -8.08 -7.11 -11.55
CA LYS A 24 -9.00 -5.95 -11.38
C LYS A 24 -10.28 -6.13 -12.18
N GLU A 25 -10.14 -6.52 -13.45
CA GLU A 25 -11.29 -6.77 -14.34
C GLU A 25 -12.16 -7.92 -13.83
N ALA A 26 -11.54 -9.05 -13.47
CA ALA A 26 -12.23 -10.24 -12.99
C ALA A 26 -12.99 -10.03 -11.68
N THR A 27 -12.47 -9.15 -10.80
CA THR A 27 -13.03 -8.87 -9.47
C THR A 27 -13.83 -7.57 -9.40
N ASN A 28 -13.85 -6.79 -10.50
CA ASN A 28 -14.46 -5.45 -10.58
C ASN A 28 -13.92 -4.44 -9.56
N HIS A 29 -12.64 -4.55 -9.21
CA HIS A 29 -11.96 -3.64 -8.26
C HIS A 29 -11.28 -2.47 -8.98
N GLN A 30 -12.08 -1.49 -9.46
CA GLN A 30 -11.59 -0.33 -10.20
C GLN A 30 -10.82 0.69 -9.34
N ASP A 31 -10.83 0.54 -8.04
CA ASP A 31 -10.13 1.39 -7.07
C ASP A 31 -8.65 0.99 -6.86
N VAL A 32 -8.14 0.02 -7.64
CA VAL A 32 -6.74 -0.43 -7.61
C VAL A 32 -5.94 0.31 -8.67
N SER A 33 -4.79 0.86 -8.28
CA SER A 33 -3.80 1.50 -9.17
C SER A 33 -2.44 0.83 -9.01
N CYS A 34 -1.67 0.76 -10.11
CA CYS A 34 -0.33 0.21 -10.13
C CYS A 34 0.69 1.28 -10.52
N ILE A 35 1.86 1.29 -9.86
CA ILE A 35 3.00 2.15 -10.16
C ILE A 35 4.24 1.27 -10.23
N CYS A 36 5.09 1.47 -11.24
CA CYS A 36 6.31 0.72 -11.44
C CYS A 36 7.55 1.58 -11.18
N PHE A 37 8.58 0.96 -10.62
CA PHE A 37 9.91 1.51 -10.41
C PHE A 37 10.94 0.52 -10.93
N ASP A 38 11.98 1.03 -11.60
CA ASP A 38 13.08 0.24 -12.14
C ASP A 38 14.26 0.18 -11.15
N SER A 39 14.20 0.91 -10.04
CA SER A 39 15.28 1.06 -9.06
C SER A 39 14.77 1.17 -7.64
N SER A 40 15.47 0.49 -6.73
CA SER A 40 15.19 0.54 -5.29
C SER A 40 15.42 1.91 -4.69
N GLU A 41 16.40 2.67 -5.19
CA GLU A 41 16.75 4.01 -4.74
C GLU A 41 15.66 5.01 -5.11
N GLU A 42 15.10 4.92 -6.31
CA GLU A 42 14.01 5.78 -6.76
C GLU A 42 12.74 5.54 -5.94
N LEU A 43 12.39 4.27 -5.71
CA LEU A 43 11.25 3.92 -4.86
C LEU A 43 11.47 4.42 -3.44
N LEU A 44 12.66 4.23 -2.84
CA LEU A 44 12.94 4.71 -1.49
C LEU A 44 12.82 6.23 -1.40
N THR A 45 13.39 6.97 -2.35
CA THR A 45 13.29 8.44 -2.41
C THR A 45 11.84 8.89 -2.48
N SER A 46 11.03 8.24 -3.32
CA SER A 46 9.61 8.53 -3.45
C SER A 46 8.84 8.20 -2.16
N TRP A 47 9.19 7.09 -1.50
CA TRP A 47 8.60 6.68 -0.23
C TRP A 47 8.88 7.69 0.89
N GLU A 48 10.13 8.11 1.03
CA GLU A 48 10.54 9.18 1.98
C GLU A 48 9.88 10.52 1.64
N GLY A 49 9.57 10.77 0.37
CA GLY A 49 8.80 11.91 -0.13
C GLY A 49 7.29 11.85 0.15
N GLY A 50 6.81 10.78 0.82
CA GLY A 50 5.40 10.62 1.21
C GLY A 50 4.58 9.72 0.28
N LEU A 51 5.21 8.99 -0.67
CA LEU A 51 4.54 7.92 -1.40
C LEU A 51 4.19 6.80 -0.41
N SER A 52 3.00 6.24 -0.56
CA SER A 52 2.52 5.11 0.24
C SER A 52 1.85 4.08 -0.66
N ALA A 53 1.83 2.83 -0.24
CA ALA A 53 1.13 1.75 -0.91
C ALA A 53 0.57 0.75 0.10
N GLU A 54 -0.37 -0.08 -0.34
CA GLU A 54 -0.90 -1.17 0.46
C GLU A 54 -0.27 -2.52 0.09
N LEU A 55 0.35 -2.60 -1.12
CA LEU A 55 1.05 -3.80 -1.58
C LEU A 55 2.29 -3.42 -2.39
N LEU A 56 3.41 -4.08 -2.09
CA LEU A 56 4.67 -3.98 -2.82
C LEU A 56 5.02 -5.35 -3.40
N PHE A 57 5.30 -5.40 -4.71
CA PHE A 57 6.03 -6.50 -5.35
C PHE A 57 7.47 -6.03 -5.55
N LEU A 58 8.43 -6.71 -4.94
CA LEU A 58 9.84 -6.33 -4.96
C LEU A 58 10.70 -7.47 -5.49
N ASP A 59 11.49 -7.22 -6.53
CA ASP A 59 12.62 -8.11 -6.76
C ASP A 59 13.70 -7.89 -5.69
N ILE A 60 14.34 -8.97 -5.26
CA ILE A 60 15.43 -8.91 -4.30
C ILE A 60 16.70 -8.39 -4.96
N GLN A 61 16.95 -8.78 -6.22
CA GLN A 61 18.12 -8.40 -6.97
C GLN A 61 17.81 -7.38 -8.05
N ILE A 62 17.80 -6.13 -7.65
CA ILE A 62 17.70 -4.98 -8.55
C ILE A 62 19.11 -4.38 -8.66
N PRO A 63 19.59 -4.02 -9.87
CA PRO A 63 20.86 -3.32 -10.02
C PRO A 63 20.90 -2.01 -9.24
N GLY A 64 22.00 -1.75 -8.53
CA GLY A 64 22.18 -0.55 -7.74
C GLY A 64 22.89 -0.82 -6.41
N GLU A 65 22.91 0.17 -5.53
CA GLU A 65 23.51 0.05 -4.20
C GLU A 65 22.55 -0.55 -3.17
N LEU A 66 21.24 -0.50 -3.48
CA LEU A 66 20.17 -0.93 -2.57
C LEU A 66 19.42 -2.13 -3.15
N SER A 67 19.65 -3.32 -2.57
CA SER A 67 18.86 -4.50 -2.94
C SER A 67 17.39 -4.36 -2.48
N GLY A 68 16.45 -5.08 -3.15
CA GLY A 68 15.05 -5.08 -2.75
C GLY A 68 14.81 -5.55 -1.31
N MET A 69 15.68 -6.44 -0.79
CA MET A 69 15.63 -6.83 0.62
C MET A 69 16.03 -5.67 1.57
N ALA A 70 17.08 -4.93 1.21
CA ALA A 70 17.50 -3.77 2.00
C ALA A 70 16.47 -2.63 1.92
N LEU A 71 15.85 -2.44 0.75
CA LEU A 71 14.72 -1.54 0.56
C LEU A 71 13.55 -1.92 1.48
N ALA A 72 13.14 -3.18 1.48
CA ALA A 72 12.06 -3.67 2.35
C ALA A 72 12.34 -3.41 3.84
N LYS A 73 13.59 -3.63 4.30
CA LYS A 73 14.02 -3.33 5.67
C LYS A 73 13.87 -1.84 6.01
N LYS A 74 14.24 -0.95 5.07
CA LYS A 74 14.09 0.50 5.24
C LYS A 74 12.61 0.92 5.27
N ILE A 75 11.80 0.39 4.35
CA ILE A 75 10.35 0.65 4.34
C ILE A 75 9.72 0.23 5.66
N ARG A 76 10.09 -0.94 6.20
CA ARG A 76 9.56 -1.44 7.49
C ARG A 76 9.91 -0.56 8.68
N GLN A 77 10.96 0.25 8.62
CA GLN A 77 11.25 1.23 9.69
C GLN A 77 10.20 2.33 9.78
N HIS A 78 9.52 2.62 8.67
CA HIS A 78 8.53 3.70 8.57
C HIS A 78 7.09 3.17 8.46
N ASP A 79 6.89 2.00 7.84
CA ASP A 79 5.57 1.39 7.64
C ASP A 79 5.59 -0.10 7.96
N GLN A 80 4.89 -0.46 9.02
CA GLN A 80 4.72 -1.84 9.49
C GLN A 80 3.52 -2.53 8.83
N THR A 81 2.69 -1.80 8.08
CA THR A 81 1.37 -2.26 7.61
C THR A 81 1.33 -2.65 6.15
N VAL A 82 2.19 -2.07 5.30
CA VAL A 82 2.23 -2.38 3.87
C VAL A 82 2.53 -3.87 3.66
N SER A 83 1.77 -4.53 2.78
CA SER A 83 2.04 -5.92 2.39
C SER A 83 3.24 -5.96 1.46
N ILE A 84 4.22 -6.84 1.73
CA ILE A 84 5.40 -7.02 0.88
C ILE A 84 5.40 -8.43 0.32
N VAL A 85 5.54 -8.54 -0.99
CA VAL A 85 5.73 -9.78 -1.74
C VAL A 85 7.06 -9.70 -2.47
N PHE A 86 7.95 -10.64 -2.23
CA PHE A 86 9.17 -10.76 -3.00
C PHE A 86 8.94 -11.61 -4.24
N VAL A 87 9.49 -11.14 -5.36
CA VAL A 87 9.46 -11.80 -6.66
C VAL A 87 10.88 -11.97 -7.14
N THR A 88 11.44 -13.19 -7.12
CA THR A 88 12.86 -13.36 -7.35
C THR A 88 13.22 -14.74 -7.91
N ASN A 89 14.38 -14.84 -8.56
CA ASN A 89 14.96 -16.12 -8.94
C ASN A 89 15.61 -16.87 -7.76
N TYR A 90 15.83 -16.18 -6.63
CA TYR A 90 16.63 -16.68 -5.51
C TYR A 90 15.79 -17.13 -4.33
N ALA A 91 15.75 -18.45 -4.11
CA ALA A 91 14.99 -19.04 -3.00
C ALA A 91 15.72 -18.92 -1.63
N ASP A 92 17.01 -18.60 -1.62
CA ASP A 92 17.84 -18.63 -0.40
C ASP A 92 17.53 -17.48 0.59
N TYR A 93 16.84 -16.43 0.13
CA TYR A 93 16.45 -15.27 0.96
C TYR A 93 15.17 -15.44 1.75
N VAL A 94 14.53 -16.60 1.70
CA VAL A 94 13.26 -16.87 2.44
C VAL A 94 13.43 -16.61 3.94
N TYR A 95 14.58 -16.94 4.53
CA TYR A 95 14.84 -16.68 5.94
C TYR A 95 14.91 -15.18 6.30
N GLU A 96 15.43 -14.36 5.41
CA GLU A 96 15.48 -12.90 5.62
C GLU A 96 14.11 -12.24 5.53
N GLY A 97 13.18 -12.85 4.82
CA GLY A 97 11.83 -12.33 4.69
C GLY A 97 11.00 -12.37 5.96
N TYR A 98 11.32 -13.27 6.87
CA TYR A 98 10.71 -13.23 8.22
C TYR A 98 11.03 -11.93 8.96
N VAL A 99 12.22 -11.35 8.73
CA VAL A 99 12.64 -10.09 9.36
C VAL A 99 11.76 -8.91 8.90
N VAL A 100 11.30 -8.93 7.65
CA VAL A 100 10.45 -7.86 7.09
C VAL A 100 8.97 -8.22 7.09
N ASN A 101 8.58 -9.34 7.69
CA ASN A 101 7.21 -9.84 7.70
C ASN A 101 6.60 -9.82 6.28
N ALA A 102 7.30 -10.46 5.33
CA ALA A 102 6.82 -10.56 3.97
C ALA A 102 5.55 -11.42 3.88
N LEU A 103 4.60 -10.98 3.07
CA LEU A 103 3.35 -11.71 2.83
C LEU A 103 3.63 -13.02 2.09
N ARG A 104 4.46 -12.97 1.04
CA ARG A 104 4.87 -14.15 0.25
C ARG A 104 6.21 -13.95 -0.43
N TYR A 105 6.77 -15.09 -0.85
CA TYR A 105 7.89 -15.20 -1.78
C TYR A 105 7.42 -15.92 -3.04
N LEU A 106 7.54 -15.27 -4.18
CA LEU A 106 7.21 -15.82 -5.48
C LEU A 106 8.51 -16.05 -6.27
N LYS A 107 8.71 -17.28 -6.70
CA LYS A 107 9.86 -17.62 -7.54
C LYS A 107 9.54 -17.31 -9.00
N LYS A 108 10.44 -16.64 -9.69
CA LYS A 108 10.36 -16.44 -11.14
C LYS A 108 10.59 -17.79 -11.89
N PRO A 109 9.84 -18.13 -12.96
CA PRO A 109 8.74 -17.36 -13.52
C PRO A 109 7.49 -17.44 -12.65
N ILE A 110 6.76 -16.32 -12.51
CA ILE A 110 5.61 -16.21 -11.63
C ILE A 110 4.39 -16.76 -12.35
N CYS A 111 3.58 -17.56 -11.66
CA CYS A 111 2.29 -17.94 -12.19
C CYS A 111 1.23 -16.89 -11.81
N ARG A 112 0.19 -16.78 -12.64
CA ARG A 112 -0.89 -15.81 -12.48
C ARG A 112 -1.65 -16.02 -11.18
N GLU A 113 -1.90 -17.27 -10.82
CA GLU A 113 -2.62 -17.68 -9.62
C GLU A 113 -1.94 -17.17 -8.35
N ASP A 114 -0.61 -17.22 -8.28
CA ASP A 114 0.14 -16.70 -7.13
C ASP A 114 -0.02 -15.19 -6.97
N ILE A 115 -0.03 -14.45 -8.10
CA ILE A 115 -0.27 -13.01 -8.09
C ILE A 115 -1.70 -12.71 -7.61
N TYR A 116 -2.69 -13.44 -8.11
CA TYR A 116 -4.10 -13.29 -7.74
C TYR A 116 -4.30 -13.55 -6.25
N ASP A 117 -3.68 -14.57 -5.69
CA ASP A 117 -3.72 -14.86 -4.26
C ASP A 117 -3.13 -13.71 -3.42
N CYS A 118 -1.99 -13.14 -3.86
CA CYS A 118 -1.38 -12.00 -3.18
C CYS A 118 -2.28 -10.77 -3.24
N MET A 119 -2.88 -10.50 -4.41
CA MET A 119 -3.81 -9.39 -4.60
C MET A 119 -5.05 -9.54 -3.72
N GLU A 120 -5.63 -10.74 -3.66
CA GLU A 120 -6.82 -11.02 -2.84
C GLU A 120 -6.55 -10.82 -1.35
N ILE A 121 -5.41 -11.32 -0.84
CA ILE A 121 -5.04 -11.14 0.56
C ILE A 121 -4.80 -9.65 0.88
N ALA A 122 -4.04 -8.95 0.04
CA ALA A 122 -3.73 -7.54 0.23
C ALA A 122 -4.99 -6.67 0.12
N TYR A 123 -5.86 -6.95 -0.85
CA TYR A 123 -7.12 -6.21 -1.01
C TYR A 123 -8.08 -6.43 0.16
N ARG A 124 -8.12 -7.64 0.71
CA ARG A 124 -8.90 -7.93 1.92
C ARG A 124 -8.39 -7.14 3.11
N HIS A 125 -7.07 -7.07 3.33
CA HIS A 125 -6.48 -6.24 4.38
C HIS A 125 -6.81 -4.76 4.17
N PHE A 126 -6.61 -4.25 2.96
CA PHE A 126 -6.96 -2.88 2.60
C PHE A 126 -8.44 -2.57 2.84
N SER A 127 -9.35 -3.47 2.44
CA SER A 127 -10.80 -3.31 2.62
C SER A 127 -11.20 -3.29 4.09
N LEU A 128 -10.56 -4.10 4.93
CA LEU A 128 -10.79 -4.08 6.37
C LEU A 128 -10.32 -2.75 6.97
N LEU A 129 -9.10 -2.30 6.63
CA LEU A 129 -8.57 -1.02 7.11
C LEU A 129 -9.34 0.18 6.56
N SER A 130 -9.91 0.09 5.34
CA SER A 130 -10.70 1.17 4.76
C SER A 130 -12.11 1.27 5.34
N LYS A 131 -12.67 0.18 5.86
CA LYS A 131 -13.94 0.20 6.59
C LYS A 131 -13.85 0.96 7.92
N ASP A 132 -12.65 1.06 8.46
CA ASP A 132 -12.38 1.80 9.68
C ASP A 132 -12.07 3.28 9.46
N LYS A 133 -12.37 3.81 8.28
CA LYS A 133 -12.14 5.23 7.92
C LYS A 133 -13.43 5.90 7.49
N ILE A 134 -13.60 7.14 7.91
CA ILE A 134 -14.66 8.02 7.41
C ILE A 134 -14.08 9.03 6.43
N SER A 135 -14.77 9.24 5.32
CA SER A 135 -14.43 10.30 4.36
C SER A 135 -15.39 11.47 4.53
N VAL A 136 -14.87 12.61 4.92
CA VAL A 136 -15.66 13.85 5.11
C VAL A 136 -15.20 14.92 4.14
N LEU A 137 -16.15 15.64 3.55
CA LEU A 137 -15.86 16.79 2.70
C LEU A 137 -15.79 18.05 3.57
N CYS A 138 -14.59 18.58 3.78
CA CYS A 138 -14.36 19.78 4.56
C CYS A 138 -14.02 20.95 3.62
N ARG A 139 -14.95 21.89 3.42
CA ARG A 139 -14.87 22.95 2.39
C ARG A 139 -14.69 22.31 1.01
N ASP A 140 -13.50 22.45 0.39
CA ASP A 140 -13.20 21.92 -0.95
C ASP A 140 -12.19 20.76 -0.90
N ARG A 141 -11.90 20.21 0.29
CA ARG A 141 -10.97 19.11 0.48
C ARG A 141 -11.67 17.88 1.05
N ARG A 142 -11.39 16.72 0.46
CA ARG A 142 -11.79 15.44 1.03
C ARG A 142 -10.78 15.04 2.10
N LEU A 143 -11.26 14.86 3.33
CA LEU A 143 -10.46 14.38 4.46
C LEU A 143 -10.86 12.94 4.75
N VAL A 144 -9.89 12.05 4.82
CA VAL A 144 -10.10 10.64 5.20
C VAL A 144 -9.51 10.46 6.60
N LEU A 145 -10.36 10.08 7.55
CA LEU A 145 -9.99 9.93 8.96
C LEU A 145 -10.26 8.50 9.42
N PRO A 146 -9.27 7.83 10.06
CA PRO A 146 -9.54 6.57 10.75
C PRO A 146 -10.56 6.79 11.88
N PHE A 147 -11.44 5.82 12.10
CA PHE A 147 -12.35 5.87 13.25
C PHE A 147 -11.61 5.90 14.58
N SER A 148 -10.42 5.26 14.64
CA SER A 148 -9.54 5.29 15.82
C SER A 148 -9.12 6.68 16.24
N ASP A 149 -9.04 7.62 15.31
CA ASP A 149 -8.63 9.00 15.57
C ASP A 149 -9.78 9.89 16.02
N ILE A 150 -11.02 9.39 15.96
CA ILE A 150 -12.24 10.14 16.28
C ILE A 150 -12.62 9.86 17.73
N ILE A 151 -12.58 10.89 18.59
CA ILE A 151 -12.99 10.80 19.98
C ILE A 151 -14.53 10.83 20.07
N TYR A 152 -15.15 11.80 19.43
CA TYR A 152 -16.60 11.90 19.32
C TYR A 152 -17.03 12.73 18.10
N VAL A 153 -18.28 12.55 17.72
CA VAL A 153 -18.92 13.23 16.58
C VAL A 153 -20.18 13.94 17.12
N GLU A 154 -20.34 15.20 16.79
CA GLU A 154 -21.54 15.96 17.14
C GLU A 154 -22.05 16.75 15.94
N ILE A 155 -23.34 17.09 15.98
CA ILE A 155 -23.95 17.96 14.98
C ILE A 155 -24.20 19.31 15.64
N ARG A 156 -23.56 20.36 15.10
CA ARG A 156 -23.80 21.74 15.52
C ARG A 156 -24.39 22.53 14.35
N SER A 157 -25.63 22.96 14.49
CA SER A 157 -26.38 23.61 13.40
C SER A 157 -26.45 22.71 12.16
N HIS A 158 -25.73 23.04 11.09
CA HIS A 158 -25.70 22.28 9.84
C HIS A 158 -24.32 21.67 9.57
N TYR A 159 -23.50 21.52 10.60
CA TYR A 159 -22.13 21.00 10.49
C TYR A 159 -21.96 19.74 11.32
N LEU A 160 -21.29 18.77 10.73
CA LEU A 160 -20.72 17.62 11.42
C LEU A 160 -19.37 18.05 12.01
N CYS A 161 -19.26 18.00 13.31
CA CYS A 161 -18.04 18.35 14.04
C CYS A 161 -17.38 17.07 14.56
N LEU A 162 -16.16 16.81 14.14
CA LEU A 162 -15.37 15.66 14.53
C LEU A 162 -14.26 16.13 15.48
N THR A 163 -14.19 15.58 16.68
CA THR A 163 -13.07 15.84 17.60
C THR A 163 -12.08 14.69 17.47
N LEU A 164 -10.81 15.03 17.18
CA LEU A 164 -9.76 14.06 16.89
C LEU A 164 -8.79 13.89 18.08
N GLN A 165 -8.15 12.71 18.15
CA GLN A 165 -7.27 12.30 19.25
C GLN A 165 -5.87 12.92 19.17
N GLN A 166 -5.41 13.35 17.98
CA GLN A 166 -4.07 13.86 17.75
C GLN A 166 -4.05 15.38 17.61
N SER A 167 -3.79 16.11 18.70
CA SER A 167 -2.97 17.31 18.87
C SER A 167 -3.23 17.94 20.23
N GLU A 168 -2.23 18.69 20.75
CA GLU A 168 -2.34 19.52 21.98
C GLU A 168 -3.45 20.58 21.84
N GLU A 169 -3.81 21.00 20.63
CA GLU A 169 -5.01 21.72 20.28
C GLU A 169 -5.99 20.74 19.63
N LYS A 170 -7.06 20.35 20.30
CA LYS A 170 -8.11 19.48 19.79
C LYS A 170 -8.62 19.98 18.42
N PRO A 171 -8.13 19.46 17.27
CA PRO A 171 -8.56 19.97 15.98
C PRO A 171 -10.00 19.53 15.75
N GLU A 172 -10.87 20.48 15.62
CA GLU A 172 -12.26 20.27 15.25
C GLU A 172 -12.37 20.32 13.72
N VAL A 173 -12.74 19.20 13.12
CA VAL A 173 -13.03 19.12 11.68
C VAL A 173 -14.51 19.38 11.48
N ARG A 174 -14.88 20.42 10.72
CA ARG A 174 -16.25 20.77 10.40
C ARG A 174 -16.58 20.43 8.95
N ALA A 175 -17.49 19.49 8.74
CA ALA A 175 -18.03 19.15 7.44
C ALA A 175 -19.51 19.60 7.35
N ARG A 176 -19.89 20.23 6.24
CA ARG A 176 -21.28 20.66 6.03
C ARG A 176 -22.14 19.47 5.67
N LEU A 177 -23.23 19.26 6.41
CA LEU A 177 -24.26 18.30 6.04
C LEU A 177 -25.04 18.83 4.82
N ARG A 178 -25.17 18.02 3.78
CA ARG A 178 -26.03 18.29 2.62
C ARG A 178 -27.38 17.66 2.79
#